data_8c5a914d9b05f71382d03d6b64098c0f
#
_entry.id   8c5a914d9b05f71382d03d6b64098c0f
#
_cell.length_a   1.000
_cell.length_b   1.000
_cell.length_c   1.000
_cell.angle_alpha   90.00
_cell.angle_beta   90.00
_cell.angle_gamma   90.00
#
_symmetry.space_group_name_H-M   'P 1'
#
loop_
_entity.id
_entity.type
_entity.pdbx_description
1 polymer ?
#
loop_
_entity_poly.entity_id
_entity_poly.type
_entity_poly.pdbx_seq_one_letter_code
_entity_poly.pdbx_strand_id
1 'polypeptide(L)'
;MKRSFVIFWILFCAHGNLLHSQTTQEDSINRRLIFKNLVGYSIGGPSFLSINYEHYFNHNWSIEAGLGSVIFISGVHVGSRYYLGNSKHPTRFAPYLGAAIGAASIIGGGGSGGFDGYVTLVAYVPLGIQYISKNGFAFSLEGAGMFLDNELLPMGAIRLFFPIERLKNSRSKTKRISKKNTPP
;
A
#
# COMPACT_ATOMS: atom_id res chain seq x y z
N MET A 1 -23.18 11.66 17.38
CA MET A 1 -22.37 11.19 16.23
C MET A 1 -21.63 9.85 16.43
N LYS A 2 -21.48 9.30 17.67
CA LYS A 2 -20.72 8.04 17.91
C LYS A 2 -21.45 6.74 17.49
N ARG A 3 -22.77 6.72 17.37
CA ARG A 3 -23.55 5.50 17.04
C ARG A 3 -23.61 5.14 15.57
N SER A 4 -23.51 6.11 14.66
CA SER A 4 -23.57 5.85 13.20
C SER A 4 -22.32 5.17 12.65
N PHE A 5 -21.17 5.37 13.27
CA PHE A 5 -19.90 4.77 12.84
C PHE A 5 -19.86 3.26 13.08
N VAL A 6 -20.42 2.80 14.20
CA VAL A 6 -20.48 1.37 14.54
C VAL A 6 -21.40 0.61 13.61
N ILE A 7 -22.53 1.19 13.21
CA ILE A 7 -23.48 0.54 12.28
C ILE A 7 -22.87 0.38 10.88
N PHE A 8 -22.12 1.37 10.41
CA PHE A 8 -21.41 1.28 9.12
C PHE A 8 -20.39 0.11 9.10
N TRP A 9 -19.65 -0.08 10.20
CA TRP A 9 -18.68 -1.17 10.36
C TRP A 9 -19.34 -2.55 10.39
N ILE A 10 -20.48 -2.70 11.07
CA ILE A 10 -21.22 -3.97 11.14
C ILE A 10 -21.78 -4.33 9.77
N LEU A 11 -22.32 -3.37 9.02
CA LEU A 11 -22.81 -3.58 7.65
C LEU A 11 -21.68 -3.94 6.68
N PHE A 12 -20.51 -3.34 6.81
CA PHE A 12 -19.33 -3.66 5.99
C PHE A 12 -18.83 -5.09 6.22
N CYS A 13 -18.80 -5.55 7.47
CA CYS A 13 -18.43 -6.92 7.82
C CYS A 13 -19.48 -7.96 7.35
N ALA A 14 -20.78 -7.62 7.39
CA ALA A 14 -21.83 -8.52 6.97
C ALA A 14 -21.86 -8.76 5.45
N HIS A 15 -21.52 -7.74 4.64
CA HIS A 15 -21.44 -7.88 3.18
C HIS A 15 -20.22 -8.63 2.67
N GLY A 16 -19.16 -8.74 3.47
CA GLY A 16 -17.94 -9.51 3.13
C GLY A 16 -18.20 -11.01 2.90
N ASN A 17 -19.26 -11.57 3.46
CA ASN A 17 -19.60 -12.99 3.29
C ASN A 17 -20.35 -13.32 1.99
N LEU A 18 -20.89 -12.33 1.28
CA LEU A 18 -21.65 -12.55 0.04
C LEU A 18 -20.77 -12.63 -1.23
N LEU A 19 -19.51 -12.24 -1.17
CA LEU A 19 -18.59 -12.29 -2.31
C LEU A 19 -17.87 -13.64 -2.50
N HIS A 20 -18.29 -14.69 -1.78
CA HIS A 20 -17.61 -15.99 -1.75
C HIS A 20 -17.99 -16.96 -2.89
N SER A 21 -18.80 -16.55 -3.85
CA SER A 21 -19.49 -17.48 -4.74
C SER A 21 -19.08 -17.47 -6.19
N GLN A 22 -17.82 -17.27 -6.56
CA GLN A 22 -17.33 -17.66 -7.91
C GLN A 22 -15.81 -17.80 -7.96
N THR A 23 -15.26 -18.85 -7.40
CA THR A 23 -13.87 -19.26 -7.66
C THR A 23 -13.86 -20.33 -8.72
N THR A 24 -13.55 -19.99 -9.94
CA THR A 24 -13.10 -20.93 -10.98
C THR A 24 -11.75 -21.55 -10.53
N GLN A 25 -11.57 -22.83 -10.82
CA GLN A 25 -10.43 -23.70 -10.43
C GLN A 25 -9.03 -23.17 -10.80
N GLU A 26 -8.93 -22.10 -11.55
CA GLU A 26 -7.68 -21.42 -11.95
C GLU A 26 -7.02 -20.55 -10.86
N ASP A 27 -7.71 -20.27 -9.76
CA ASP A 27 -7.24 -19.36 -8.71
C ASP A 27 -6.60 -20.11 -7.50
N SER A 28 -6.05 -21.31 -7.71
CA SER A 28 -5.47 -22.14 -6.62
C SER A 28 -4.14 -21.61 -6.03
N ILE A 29 -3.50 -20.61 -6.67
CA ILE A 29 -2.20 -20.09 -6.24
C ILE A 29 -2.36 -18.68 -5.65
N ASN A 30 -1.85 -18.50 -4.42
CA ASN A 30 -1.86 -17.19 -3.78
C ASN A 30 -0.95 -16.21 -4.53
N ARG A 31 -1.52 -15.13 -5.05
CA ARG A 31 -0.83 -14.15 -5.90
C ARG A 31 0.28 -13.39 -5.19
N ARG A 32 0.21 -13.25 -3.85
CA ARG A 32 1.28 -12.66 -3.04
C ARG A 32 2.55 -13.49 -3.04
N LEU A 33 2.42 -14.81 -3.23
CA LEU A 33 3.59 -15.70 -3.38
C LEU A 33 4.22 -15.63 -4.77
N ILE A 34 3.43 -15.28 -5.80
CA ILE A 34 3.91 -15.11 -7.17
C ILE A 34 4.58 -13.75 -7.35
N PHE A 35 3.90 -12.69 -6.87
CA PHE A 35 4.36 -11.31 -7.00
C PHE A 35 4.89 -10.80 -5.66
N LYS A 36 6.10 -11.27 -5.29
CA LYS A 36 6.68 -10.97 -3.99
C LYS A 36 7.09 -9.52 -3.81
N ASN A 37 7.43 -8.84 -4.90
CA ASN A 37 7.96 -7.48 -4.86
C ASN A 37 7.07 -6.55 -5.67
N LEU A 38 6.49 -5.57 -5.00
CA LEU A 38 5.66 -4.55 -5.60
C LEU A 38 6.29 -3.18 -5.42
N VAL A 39 6.15 -2.33 -6.42
CA VAL A 39 6.44 -0.90 -6.34
C VAL A 39 5.21 -0.13 -6.75
N GLY A 40 4.92 0.97 -6.09
CA GLY A 40 3.70 1.70 -6.36
C GLY A 40 3.67 3.10 -5.80
N TYR A 41 2.49 3.69 -5.95
CA TYR A 41 2.19 5.03 -5.49
C TYR A 41 1.07 4.98 -4.46
N SER A 42 1.10 5.90 -3.50
CA SER A 42 -0.04 6.12 -2.62
C SER A 42 -0.39 7.60 -2.52
N ILE A 43 -1.68 7.83 -2.31
CA ILE A 43 -2.24 9.14 -1.95
C ILE A 43 -2.87 8.96 -0.58
N GLY A 44 -2.43 9.75 0.39
CA GLY A 44 -2.73 9.60 1.80
C GLY A 44 -1.69 8.73 2.53
N GLY A 45 -1.98 8.40 3.80
CA GLY A 45 -1.05 7.65 4.65
C GLY A 45 0.10 8.49 5.21
N PRO A 46 1.14 7.84 5.76
CA PRO A 46 2.15 8.51 6.59
C PRO A 46 3.09 9.44 5.81
N SER A 47 3.17 9.31 4.50
CA SER A 47 4.02 10.16 3.63
C SER A 47 3.22 10.91 2.56
N PHE A 48 1.90 11.03 2.74
CA PHE A 48 0.93 11.73 1.90
C PHE A 48 0.93 11.27 0.43
N LEU A 49 1.70 11.90 -0.45
CA LEU A 49 1.91 11.44 -1.83
C LEU A 49 3.26 10.74 -1.89
N SER A 50 3.27 9.43 -2.06
CA SER A 50 4.49 8.65 -1.90
C SER A 50 4.67 7.57 -2.95
N ILE A 51 5.95 7.21 -3.14
CA ILE A 51 6.39 6.00 -3.82
C ILE A 51 6.68 4.97 -2.74
N ASN A 52 6.14 3.77 -2.90
CA ASN A 52 6.25 2.71 -1.92
C ASN A 52 6.80 1.44 -2.57
N TYR A 53 7.58 0.71 -1.79
CA TYR A 53 8.00 -0.65 -2.09
C TYR A 53 7.40 -1.57 -1.05
N GLU A 54 6.79 -2.68 -1.49
CA GLU A 54 6.23 -3.72 -0.62
C GLU A 54 6.81 -5.08 -0.98
N HIS A 55 7.27 -5.82 0.04
CA HIS A 55 7.80 -7.17 -0.09
C HIS A 55 6.98 -8.17 0.73
N TYR A 56 6.47 -9.22 0.08
CA TYR A 56 5.76 -10.31 0.74
C TYR A 56 6.73 -11.42 1.14
N PHE A 57 6.85 -11.69 2.44
CA PHE A 57 7.56 -12.86 2.95
C PHE A 57 6.76 -14.13 2.74
N ASN A 58 5.46 -14.05 2.97
CA ASN A 58 4.51 -15.13 2.78
C ASN A 58 3.13 -14.55 2.40
N HIS A 59 2.10 -15.39 2.38
CA HIS A 59 0.75 -14.96 2.00
C HIS A 59 0.07 -14.01 3.00
N ASN A 60 0.55 -13.97 4.25
CA ASN A 60 -0.02 -13.15 5.32
C ASN A 60 0.83 -11.95 5.69
N TRP A 61 2.14 -11.97 5.46
CA TRP A 61 3.04 -10.93 5.94
C TRP A 61 3.78 -10.22 4.83
N SER A 62 3.77 -8.90 4.90
CA SER A 62 4.65 -8.04 4.11
C SER A 62 5.35 -7.00 4.97
N ILE A 63 6.46 -6.48 4.43
CA ILE A 63 7.04 -5.22 4.85
C ILE A 63 6.91 -4.21 3.73
N GLU A 64 6.84 -2.96 4.10
CA GLU A 64 6.89 -1.86 3.17
C GLU A 64 7.87 -0.78 3.59
N ALA A 65 8.36 -0.05 2.61
CA ALA A 65 9.06 1.20 2.80
C ALA A 65 8.54 2.21 1.79
N GLY A 66 8.43 3.45 2.21
CA GLY A 66 7.94 4.51 1.34
C GLY A 66 8.64 5.83 1.60
N LEU A 67 8.69 6.63 0.56
CA LEU A 67 9.13 8.01 0.62
C LEU A 67 8.16 8.88 -0.17
N GLY A 68 7.89 10.04 0.35
CA GLY A 68 6.90 10.91 -0.29
C GLY A 68 7.10 12.37 0.07
N SER A 69 6.40 13.22 -0.67
CA SER A 69 6.42 14.65 -0.44
C SER A 69 5.15 15.29 -0.99
N VAL A 70 4.66 16.30 -0.29
CA VAL A 70 3.62 17.21 -0.78
C VAL A 70 4.06 18.63 -0.42
N ILE A 71 4.42 19.42 -1.41
CA ILE A 71 4.81 20.83 -1.35
C ILE A 71 5.74 21.19 -0.17
N PHE A 72 5.24 21.17 1.07
CA PHE A 72 5.97 21.57 2.29
C PHE A 72 6.17 20.43 3.29
N ILE A 73 5.73 19.20 2.95
CA ILE A 73 5.83 18.03 3.83
C ILE A 73 6.52 16.93 3.05
N SER A 74 7.65 16.48 3.56
CA SER A 74 8.39 15.32 3.04
C SER A 74 8.49 14.27 4.12
N GLY A 75 8.38 13.00 3.75
CA GLY A 75 8.41 11.94 4.74
C GLY A 75 8.95 10.63 4.20
N VAL A 76 9.45 9.83 5.13
CA VAL A 76 9.85 8.44 4.91
C VAL A 76 9.16 7.57 5.93
N HIS A 77 8.81 6.35 5.55
CA HIS A 77 8.24 5.40 6.49
C HIS A 77 8.66 3.97 6.17
N VAL A 78 8.59 3.14 7.19
CA VAL A 78 8.72 1.69 7.10
C VAL A 78 7.60 1.07 7.91
N GLY A 79 7.03 -0.02 7.42
CA GLY A 79 5.91 -0.67 8.07
C GLY A 79 5.81 -2.14 7.74
N SER A 80 4.85 -2.78 8.40
CA SER A 80 4.51 -4.18 8.19
C SER A 80 3.00 -4.31 8.07
N ARG A 81 2.54 -5.28 7.27
CA ARG A 81 1.13 -5.62 7.14
C ARG A 81 0.89 -7.09 7.35
N TYR A 82 -0.19 -7.37 8.04
CA TYR A 82 -0.72 -8.72 8.21
C TYR A 82 -2.03 -8.86 7.44
N TYR A 83 -2.04 -9.72 6.43
CA TYR A 83 -3.19 -9.99 5.59
C TYR A 83 -4.03 -11.11 6.18
N LEU A 84 -5.29 -10.82 6.41
CA LEU A 84 -6.27 -11.78 6.87
C LEU A 84 -6.74 -12.61 5.66
N GLY A 85 -6.34 -13.85 5.58
CA GLY A 85 -6.73 -14.72 4.47
C GLY A 85 -6.32 -16.17 4.73
N ASN A 86 -7.09 -17.08 4.15
CA ASN A 86 -6.77 -18.50 4.22
C ASN A 86 -5.79 -18.86 3.10
N SER A 87 -4.68 -19.50 3.43
CA SER A 87 -3.70 -19.99 2.44
C SER A 87 -4.30 -20.98 1.44
N LYS A 88 -5.35 -21.71 1.85
CA LYS A 88 -6.01 -22.72 1.02
C LYS A 88 -7.00 -22.16 0.02
N HIS A 89 -7.47 -20.93 0.23
CA HIS A 89 -8.41 -20.25 -0.67
C HIS A 89 -7.88 -18.85 -1.02
N PRO A 90 -7.04 -18.75 -2.05
CA PRO A 90 -6.45 -17.48 -2.45
C PRO A 90 -7.55 -16.54 -2.96
N THR A 91 -7.93 -15.61 -2.12
CA THR A 91 -8.86 -14.55 -2.50
C THR A 91 -8.12 -13.43 -3.21
N ARG A 92 -8.75 -12.86 -4.23
CA ARG A 92 -8.25 -11.63 -4.88
C ARG A 92 -8.24 -10.45 -3.93
N PHE A 93 -9.18 -10.45 -2.99
CA PHE A 93 -9.32 -9.45 -1.94
C PHE A 93 -8.82 -10.01 -0.62
N ALA A 94 -7.99 -9.24 0.07
CA ALA A 94 -7.58 -9.56 1.42
C ALA A 94 -7.65 -8.33 2.30
N PRO A 95 -8.47 -8.38 3.35
CA PRO A 95 -8.37 -7.40 4.42
C PRO A 95 -7.02 -7.53 5.11
N TYR A 96 -6.51 -6.42 5.62
CA TYR A 96 -5.25 -6.39 6.35
C TYR A 96 -5.28 -5.37 7.48
N LEU A 97 -4.41 -5.62 8.43
CA LEU A 97 -4.03 -4.73 9.51
C LEU A 97 -2.54 -4.46 9.40
N GLY A 98 -2.10 -3.26 9.70
CA GLY A 98 -0.69 -2.91 9.65
C GLY A 98 -0.25 -1.97 10.75
N ALA A 99 1.06 -1.77 10.79
CA ALA A 99 1.71 -0.75 11.58
C ALA A 99 2.90 -0.20 10.80
N ALA A 100 3.07 1.10 10.81
CA ALA A 100 4.22 1.77 10.22
C ALA A 100 4.71 2.89 11.13
N ILE A 101 5.99 3.12 11.07
CA ILE A 101 6.66 4.25 11.69
C ILE A 101 7.39 5.04 10.63
N GLY A 102 7.52 6.34 10.83
CA GLY A 102 8.16 7.21 9.88
C GLY A 102 8.64 8.50 10.50
N ALA A 103 9.26 9.30 9.67
CA ALA A 103 9.63 10.67 9.98
C ALA A 103 9.08 11.59 8.89
N ALA A 104 8.46 12.67 9.31
CA ALA A 104 7.98 13.72 8.42
C ALA A 104 8.73 15.02 8.71
N SER A 105 9.21 15.68 7.66
CA SER A 105 9.73 17.03 7.72
C SER A 105 8.67 17.99 7.24
N ILE A 106 8.35 18.98 8.05
CA ILE A 106 7.37 20.02 7.75
C ILE A 106 8.12 21.34 7.64
N ILE A 107 8.02 21.98 6.48
CA ILE A 107 8.64 23.29 6.24
C ILE A 107 7.56 24.34 6.40
N GLY A 108 7.64 25.11 7.50
CA GLY A 108 6.75 26.25 7.78
C GLY A 108 7.34 27.56 7.28
N GLY A 109 6.49 28.51 6.87
CA GLY A 109 6.90 29.89 6.64
C GLY A 109 7.05 30.62 7.95
N GLY A 110 8.26 30.88 8.42
CA GLY A 110 8.52 31.74 9.57
C GLY A 110 8.21 33.21 9.25
N GLY A 111 7.56 33.91 10.15
CA GLY A 111 7.05 35.28 9.96
C GLY A 111 8.09 36.40 9.78
N SER A 112 9.37 36.11 9.54
CA SER A 112 10.45 37.07 9.29
C SER A 112 11.34 36.69 8.11
N GLY A 113 10.80 35.96 7.09
CA GLY A 113 11.54 35.61 5.89
C GLY A 113 12.45 34.39 6.02
N GLY A 114 12.41 33.66 7.14
CA GLY A 114 13.08 32.39 7.35
C GLY A 114 12.13 31.22 7.10
N PHE A 115 12.65 30.12 6.55
CA PHE A 115 11.96 28.83 6.51
C PHE A 115 12.39 28.03 7.77
N ASP A 116 11.48 27.93 8.73
CA ASP A 116 11.69 27.04 9.88
C ASP A 116 11.10 25.68 9.54
N GLY A 117 11.96 24.66 9.50
CA GLY A 117 11.56 23.28 9.31
C GLY A 117 11.77 22.49 10.59
N TYR A 118 10.81 21.61 10.91
CA TYR A 118 10.98 20.63 11.98
C TYR A 118 10.71 19.22 11.47
N VAL A 119 11.35 18.26 12.14
CA VAL A 119 11.14 16.84 11.86
C VAL A 119 10.37 16.22 13.00
N THR A 120 9.30 15.52 12.67
CA THR A 120 8.48 14.82 13.66
C THR A 120 8.39 13.33 13.35
N LEU A 121 8.22 12.52 14.39
CA LEU A 121 7.98 11.09 14.26
C LEU A 121 6.50 10.83 14.04
N VAL A 122 6.20 9.90 13.15
CA VAL A 122 4.85 9.49 12.79
C VAL A 122 4.70 8.00 13.06
N ALA A 123 3.66 7.63 13.82
CA ALA A 123 3.20 6.24 13.88
C ALA A 123 1.86 6.13 13.15
N TYR A 124 1.69 5.06 12.37
CA TYR A 124 0.54 4.87 11.48
C TYR A 124 0.03 3.46 11.60
N VAL A 125 -1.26 3.31 11.89
CA VAL A 125 -1.92 2.01 12.07
C VAL A 125 -3.04 1.86 11.04
N PRO A 126 -2.74 1.31 9.85
CA PRO A 126 -3.74 1.10 8.81
C PRO A 126 -4.58 -0.15 9.03
N LEU A 127 -5.83 -0.05 8.65
CA LEU A 127 -6.76 -1.15 8.43
C LEU A 127 -7.33 -0.98 7.03
N GLY A 128 -7.23 -2.00 6.19
CA GLY A 128 -7.63 -1.86 4.79
C GLY A 128 -7.98 -3.15 4.10
N ILE A 129 -8.25 -3.01 2.81
CA ILE A 129 -8.48 -4.13 1.91
C ILE A 129 -7.58 -3.96 0.68
N GLN A 130 -6.93 -5.04 0.28
CA GLN A 130 -6.10 -5.08 -0.92
C GLN A 130 -6.68 -6.05 -1.94
N TYR A 131 -6.78 -5.59 -3.17
CA TYR A 131 -7.06 -6.41 -4.36
C TYR A 131 -5.78 -6.66 -5.13
N ILE A 132 -5.53 -7.91 -5.56
CA ILE A 132 -4.43 -8.25 -6.48
C ILE A 132 -5.00 -8.92 -7.72
N SER A 133 -4.77 -8.32 -8.88
CA SER A 133 -5.20 -8.83 -10.19
C SER A 133 -4.36 -10.05 -10.63
N LYS A 134 -4.82 -10.78 -11.64
CA LYS A 134 -4.06 -11.88 -12.31
C LYS A 134 -2.70 -11.43 -12.83
N ASN A 135 -2.57 -10.18 -13.10
CA ASN A 135 -1.37 -9.57 -13.67
C ASN A 135 -0.40 -9.03 -12.63
N GLY A 136 -0.71 -9.17 -11.34
CA GLY A 136 0.09 -8.64 -10.24
C GLY A 136 -0.12 -7.16 -9.94
N PHE A 137 -0.96 -6.45 -10.71
CA PHE A 137 -1.40 -5.12 -10.31
C PHE A 137 -2.19 -5.23 -9.01
N ALA A 138 -1.84 -4.41 -8.01
CA ALA A 138 -2.55 -4.38 -6.75
C ALA A 138 -3.12 -2.98 -6.48
N PHE A 139 -4.31 -2.96 -5.90
CA PHE A 139 -5.00 -1.77 -5.44
C PHE A 139 -5.36 -1.96 -3.97
N SER A 140 -5.14 -0.95 -3.14
CA SER A 140 -5.53 -0.99 -1.73
C SER A 140 -6.27 0.28 -1.35
N LEU A 141 -7.26 0.09 -0.49
CA LEU A 141 -7.98 1.16 0.21
C LEU A 141 -7.81 0.95 1.69
N GLU A 142 -7.38 1.98 2.40
CA GLU A 142 -7.14 1.90 3.84
C GLU A 142 -7.69 3.11 4.59
N GLY A 143 -8.19 2.85 5.81
CA GLY A 143 -8.43 3.83 6.85
C GLY A 143 -7.41 3.61 7.97
N ALA A 144 -6.96 4.65 8.62
CA ALA A 144 -5.91 4.55 9.61
C ALA A 144 -6.03 5.57 10.74
N GLY A 145 -5.42 5.26 11.87
CA GLY A 145 -5.01 6.23 12.86
C GLY A 145 -3.55 6.64 12.63
N MET A 146 -3.30 7.92 12.53
CA MET A 146 -1.96 8.49 12.48
C MET A 146 -1.69 9.26 13.78
N PHE A 147 -0.61 8.89 14.47
CA PHE A 147 -0.15 9.59 15.66
C PHE A 147 0.97 10.55 15.24
N LEU A 148 0.73 11.83 15.50
CA LEU A 148 1.63 12.91 15.19
C LEU A 148 1.64 13.86 16.40
N ASP A 149 2.82 14.13 16.98
CA ASP A 149 3.00 15.04 18.11
C ASP A 149 1.98 14.84 19.27
N ASN A 150 1.72 13.57 19.64
CA ASN A 150 0.73 13.13 20.64
C ASN A 150 -0.74 13.33 20.24
N GLU A 151 -1.04 13.70 19.02
CA GLU A 151 -2.38 13.77 18.50
C GLU A 151 -2.71 12.56 17.64
N LEU A 152 -3.93 12.06 17.73
CA LEU A 152 -4.46 11.00 16.88
C LEU A 152 -5.30 11.62 15.76
N LEU A 153 -4.80 11.51 14.54
CA LEU A 153 -5.46 12.01 13.34
C LEU A 153 -6.06 10.84 12.54
N PRO A 154 -7.35 10.86 12.21
CA PRO A 154 -7.91 9.89 11.28
C PRO A 154 -7.42 10.19 9.87
N MET A 155 -6.87 9.17 9.21
CA MET A 155 -6.34 9.27 7.86
C MET A 155 -6.93 8.17 6.96
N GLY A 156 -6.85 8.40 5.66
CA GLY A 156 -7.14 7.38 4.67
C GLY A 156 -6.05 7.36 3.61
N ALA A 157 -5.91 6.24 2.92
CA ALA A 157 -5.03 6.18 1.76
C ALA A 157 -5.59 5.27 0.66
N ILE A 158 -5.23 5.64 -0.57
CA ILE A 158 -5.42 4.84 -1.77
C ILE A 158 -4.04 4.50 -2.31
N ARG A 159 -3.83 3.22 -2.67
CA ARG A 159 -2.53 2.72 -3.08
C ARG A 159 -2.64 1.90 -4.36
N LEU A 160 -1.71 2.11 -5.27
CA LEU A 160 -1.59 1.41 -6.55
C LEU A 160 -0.20 0.80 -6.66
N PHE A 161 -0.12 -0.50 -6.89
CA PHE A 161 1.14 -1.23 -6.97
C PHE A 161 1.27 -2.04 -8.26
N PHE A 162 2.52 -2.20 -8.69
CA PHE A 162 2.92 -2.96 -9.87
C PHE A 162 4.03 -3.94 -9.52
N PRO A 163 4.02 -5.17 -10.06
CA PRO A 163 5.05 -6.16 -9.78
C PRO A 163 6.37 -5.82 -10.50
N ILE A 164 7.46 -5.87 -9.77
CA ILE A 164 8.80 -5.55 -10.30
C ILE A 164 9.27 -6.61 -11.30
N GLU A 165 8.91 -7.87 -11.10
CA GLU A 165 9.29 -8.98 -11.99
C GLU A 165 8.79 -8.78 -13.43
N ARG A 166 7.61 -8.18 -13.60
CA ARG A 166 7.08 -7.83 -14.93
C ARG A 166 7.90 -6.76 -15.64
N LEU A 167 8.41 -5.79 -14.90
CA LEU A 167 9.26 -4.73 -15.46
C LEU A 167 10.55 -5.29 -16.01
N LYS A 168 11.16 -6.29 -15.36
CA LYS A 168 12.37 -6.99 -15.86
C LYS A 168 12.09 -7.74 -17.15
N ASN A 169 11.00 -8.49 -17.24
CA ASN A 169 10.64 -9.27 -18.43
C ASN A 169 10.31 -8.40 -19.63
N SER A 170 9.68 -7.26 -19.44
CA SER A 170 9.42 -6.28 -20.49
C SER A 170 10.73 -5.72 -21.09
N ARG A 171 11.69 -5.33 -20.22
CA ARG A 171 13.00 -4.84 -20.67
C ARG A 171 13.81 -5.88 -21.42
N SER A 172 13.73 -7.16 -21.06
CA SER A 172 14.43 -8.24 -21.76
C SER A 172 13.88 -8.49 -23.16
N LYS A 173 12.57 -8.41 -23.35
CA LYS A 173 11.92 -8.51 -24.68
C LYS A 173 12.33 -7.36 -25.60
N THR A 174 12.34 -6.12 -25.09
CA THR A 174 12.74 -4.96 -25.88
C THR A 174 14.20 -5.06 -26.35
N LYS A 175 15.12 -5.51 -25.48
CA LYS A 175 16.52 -5.73 -25.86
C LYS A 175 16.70 -6.83 -26.94
N ARG A 176 15.88 -7.90 -26.89
CA ARG A 176 15.93 -8.96 -27.94
C ARG A 176 15.44 -8.46 -29.28
N ILE A 177 14.40 -7.64 -29.33
CA ILE A 177 13.87 -7.07 -30.57
C ILE A 177 14.89 -6.09 -31.16
N SER A 178 15.53 -5.24 -30.38
CA SER A 178 16.56 -4.30 -30.83
C SER A 178 17.75 -5.01 -31.43
N LYS A 179 18.25 -6.12 -30.84
CA LYS A 179 19.35 -6.89 -31.39
C LYS A 179 19.03 -7.62 -32.72
N LYS A 180 17.75 -7.95 -32.95
CA LYS A 180 17.33 -8.65 -34.15
C LYS A 180 17.18 -7.71 -35.35
N ASN A 181 17.04 -6.43 -35.15
CA ASN A 181 16.82 -5.39 -36.17
C ASN A 181 18.08 -4.58 -36.48
N THR A 182 19.26 -4.95 -35.98
CA THR A 182 20.54 -4.33 -36.38
C THR A 182 21.01 -5.02 -37.64
N PRO A 183 21.04 -4.35 -38.82
CA PRO A 183 21.58 -4.92 -40.07
C PRO A 183 23.09 -5.18 -39.91
N PRO A 184 23.63 -6.15 -40.70
CA PRO A 184 25.05 -6.51 -40.66
C PRO A 184 25.98 -5.38 -41.07
#